data_1aa31fb0d6cbadd89c3e5db313fa8284
#
_entry.id   1aa31fb0d6cbadd89c3e5db313fa8284
#
_cell.length_a   1.000
_cell.length_b   1.000
_cell.length_c   1.000
_cell.angle_alpha   90.00
_cell.angle_beta   90.00
_cell.angle_gamma   90.00
#
_symmetry.space_group_name_H-M   'P 1'
#
loop_
_entity.id
_entity.type
_entity.pdbx_description
1 polymer ?
#
loop_
_entity_poly.entity_id
_entity_poly.type
_entity_poly.pdbx_seq_one_letter_code
_entity_poly.pdbx_strand_id
1 'polypeptide(L)'
;MSIYSQTFLYLYRLLLFLPQKTGMRENISIIGRGIGQVMFQNNALSGIIMLIGIICNSWQLAILAVAGTVVGTIAASLLNYDKEDIRAGLYGFNGTLVGIAIGVFMEINIISVALLVIGAAISSWVAHCFRRQSLLPGFTAPFILVVWLLLITCHYLYPAILLPSLSENPDNASHFFQSFSLNIGQVMFQGNILSG
;
A
#
# COMPACT_ATOMS: atom_id res chain seq x y z
N MET A 1 -19.90 -21.39 22.48
CA MET A 1 -20.11 -20.99 21.06
C MET A 1 -18.82 -21.31 20.32
N SER A 2 -18.86 -22.29 19.42
CA SER A 2 -17.68 -23.01 18.87
C SER A 2 -16.82 -22.07 18.01
N ILE A 3 -15.47 -22.26 18.04
CA ILE A 3 -14.46 -21.58 17.23
C ILE A 3 -14.81 -21.72 15.72
N TYR A 4 -15.42 -22.84 15.31
CA TYR A 4 -15.93 -23.06 13.95
C TYR A 4 -17.01 -22.07 13.49
N SER A 5 -17.85 -21.58 14.41
CA SER A 5 -18.87 -20.58 14.14
C SER A 5 -18.25 -19.20 13.80
N GLN A 6 -17.18 -18.83 14.48
CA GLN A 6 -16.48 -17.57 14.24
C GLN A 6 -15.72 -17.61 12.89
N THR A 7 -15.02 -18.72 12.60
CA THR A 7 -14.29 -18.91 11.35
C THR A 7 -15.24 -18.91 10.15
N PHE A 8 -16.41 -19.57 10.28
CA PHE A 8 -17.45 -19.57 9.26
C PHE A 8 -18.05 -18.18 9.05
N LEU A 9 -18.24 -17.40 10.12
CA LEU A 9 -18.70 -16.02 10.06
C LEU A 9 -17.66 -15.10 9.39
N TYR A 10 -16.38 -15.33 9.63
CA TYR A 10 -15.29 -14.59 8.96
C TYR A 10 -15.20 -14.92 7.47
N LEU A 11 -15.28 -16.20 7.11
CA LEU A 11 -15.34 -16.67 5.71
C LEU A 11 -16.60 -16.17 4.98
N TYR A 12 -17.75 -16.20 5.67
CA TYR A 12 -19.01 -15.67 5.17
C TYR A 12 -18.96 -14.16 4.98
N ARG A 13 -18.30 -13.41 5.91
CA ARG A 13 -18.04 -11.98 5.75
C ARG A 13 -17.03 -11.70 4.64
N LEU A 14 -16.02 -12.52 4.43
CA LEU A 14 -15.09 -12.43 3.30
C LEU A 14 -15.82 -12.65 1.96
N LEU A 15 -16.72 -13.61 1.91
CA LEU A 15 -17.60 -13.87 0.76
C LEU A 15 -18.66 -12.79 0.56
N LEU A 16 -19.12 -12.14 1.65
CA LEU A 16 -20.06 -11.02 1.61
C LEU A 16 -19.40 -9.67 1.34
N PHE A 17 -18.08 -9.59 1.37
CA PHE A 17 -17.35 -8.43 0.85
C PHE A 17 -17.45 -8.35 -0.70
N LEU A 18 -17.76 -9.45 -1.37
CA LEU A 18 -18.33 -9.49 -2.72
C LEU A 18 -19.84 -9.13 -2.60
N PRO A 19 -20.31 -8.15 -3.19
CA PRO A 19 -20.92 -6.85 -2.97
C PRO A 19 -22.24 -6.90 -2.22
N GLN A 20 -22.29 -6.59 -0.97
CA GLN A 20 -23.54 -6.11 -0.38
C GLN A 20 -23.71 -4.61 -0.66
N LYS A 21 -24.34 -4.27 -1.77
CA LYS A 21 -24.93 -2.95 -2.10
C LYS A 21 -24.03 -1.73 -2.28
N THR A 22 -22.70 -1.84 -2.18
CA THR A 22 -21.82 -0.82 -2.74
C THR A 22 -21.57 -1.19 -4.20
N GLY A 23 -22.04 -0.37 -5.13
CA GLY A 23 -21.87 -0.68 -6.55
C GLY A 23 -20.38 -0.85 -6.87
N MET A 24 -20.02 -1.69 -7.85
CA MET A 24 -18.65 -1.89 -8.35
C MET A 24 -17.88 -0.55 -8.49
N ARG A 25 -18.58 0.51 -8.85
CA ARG A 25 -18.06 1.89 -8.95
C ARG A 25 -17.55 2.45 -7.61
N GLU A 26 -18.20 2.12 -6.49
CA GLU A 26 -17.78 2.60 -5.16
C GLU A 26 -16.49 1.89 -4.72
N ASN A 27 -16.37 0.59 -4.94
CA ASN A 27 -15.17 -0.17 -4.62
C ASN A 27 -13.95 0.32 -5.43
N ILE A 28 -14.13 0.56 -6.75
CA ILE A 28 -13.08 1.13 -7.60
C ILE A 28 -12.70 2.53 -7.10
N SER A 29 -13.67 3.33 -6.70
CA SER A 29 -13.42 4.67 -6.14
C SER A 29 -12.63 4.60 -4.82
N ILE A 30 -12.92 3.65 -3.93
CA ILE A 30 -12.19 3.46 -2.67
C ILE A 30 -10.72 3.08 -2.96
N ILE A 31 -10.49 2.14 -3.88
CA ILE A 31 -9.13 1.75 -4.29
C ILE A 31 -8.39 2.93 -4.91
N GLY A 32 -9.02 3.64 -5.84
CA GLY A 32 -8.45 4.84 -6.44
C GLY A 32 -8.09 5.91 -5.41
N ARG A 33 -8.98 6.17 -4.44
CA ARG A 33 -8.70 7.10 -3.34
C ARG A 33 -7.55 6.60 -2.46
N GLY A 34 -7.48 5.29 -2.16
CA GLY A 34 -6.39 4.71 -1.41
C GLY A 34 -5.03 4.99 -2.07
N ILE A 35 -4.92 4.80 -3.38
CA ILE A 35 -3.71 5.14 -4.14
C ILE A 35 -3.49 6.66 -4.14
N GLY A 36 -4.53 7.47 -4.38
CA GLY A 36 -4.44 8.93 -4.37
C GLY A 36 -4.03 9.53 -3.02
N GLN A 37 -4.41 8.88 -1.92
CA GLN A 37 -4.04 9.30 -0.57
C GLN A 37 -2.53 9.23 -0.29
N VAL A 38 -1.74 8.54 -1.09
CA VAL A 38 -0.28 8.59 -1.01
C VAL A 38 0.22 10.03 -1.17
N MET A 39 -0.46 10.83 -2.01
CA MET A 39 -0.23 12.28 -2.18
C MET A 39 -1.27 13.13 -1.42
N PHE A 40 -1.90 12.57 -0.38
CA PHE A 40 -2.96 13.23 0.40
C PHE A 40 -4.16 13.69 -0.43
N GLN A 41 -4.40 13.05 -1.58
CA GLN A 41 -5.51 13.36 -2.49
C GLN A 41 -6.67 12.38 -2.27
N ASN A 42 -7.73 12.84 -1.60
CA ASN A 42 -8.96 12.06 -1.45
C ASN A 42 -9.77 12.07 -2.76
N ASN A 43 -9.14 11.67 -3.86
CA ASN A 43 -9.73 11.68 -5.19
C ASN A 43 -9.31 10.42 -5.96
N ALA A 44 -10.30 9.67 -6.45
CA ALA A 44 -10.06 8.45 -7.22
C ALA A 44 -9.36 8.72 -8.57
N LEU A 45 -9.64 9.86 -9.20
CA LEU A 45 -9.00 10.23 -10.47
C LEU A 45 -7.50 10.48 -10.29
N SER A 46 -7.12 11.18 -9.21
CA SER A 46 -5.70 11.37 -8.86
C SER A 46 -5.00 10.03 -8.66
N GLY A 47 -5.66 9.08 -7.97
CA GLY A 47 -5.12 7.73 -7.79
C GLY A 47 -4.94 6.96 -9.09
N ILE A 48 -5.86 7.12 -10.04
CA ILE A 48 -5.74 6.51 -11.38
C ILE A 48 -4.55 7.10 -12.14
N ILE A 49 -4.37 8.43 -12.12
CA ILE A 49 -3.25 9.11 -12.78
C ILE A 49 -1.92 8.63 -12.16
N MET A 50 -1.85 8.55 -10.83
CA MET A 50 -0.67 8.02 -10.14
C MET A 50 -0.40 6.56 -10.51
N LEU A 51 -1.44 5.73 -10.59
CA LEU A 51 -1.28 4.33 -11.01
C LEU A 51 -0.74 4.21 -12.42
N ILE A 52 -1.18 5.09 -13.34
CA ILE A 52 -0.61 5.16 -14.70
C ILE A 52 0.88 5.50 -14.64
N GLY A 53 1.29 6.47 -13.81
CA GLY A 53 2.71 6.79 -13.60
C GLY A 53 3.52 5.57 -13.10
N ILE A 54 2.98 4.83 -12.13
CA ILE A 54 3.63 3.62 -11.64
C ILE A 54 3.73 2.55 -12.74
N ILE A 55 2.69 2.36 -13.56
CA ILE A 55 2.69 1.43 -14.70
C ILE A 55 3.79 1.80 -15.70
N CYS A 56 3.96 3.09 -16.00
CA CYS A 56 5.01 3.55 -16.91
C CYS A 56 6.43 3.23 -16.42
N ASN A 57 6.61 3.15 -15.10
CA ASN A 57 7.87 2.71 -14.52
C ASN A 57 7.98 1.18 -14.46
N SER A 58 6.97 0.53 -13.86
CA SER A 58 6.90 -0.92 -13.72
C SER A 58 5.46 -1.39 -13.51
N TRP A 59 4.96 -2.22 -14.43
CA TRP A 59 3.64 -2.83 -14.29
C TRP A 59 3.54 -3.76 -13.07
N GLN A 60 4.66 -4.38 -12.67
CA GLN A 60 4.74 -5.24 -11.50
C GLN A 60 4.51 -4.45 -10.22
N LEU A 61 5.15 -3.27 -10.09
CA LEU A 61 4.93 -2.36 -8.96
C LEU A 61 3.48 -1.88 -8.89
N ALA A 62 2.86 -1.62 -10.04
CA ALA A 62 1.46 -1.22 -10.09
C ALA A 62 0.53 -2.33 -9.57
N ILE A 63 0.77 -3.58 -9.94
CA ILE A 63 0.00 -4.72 -9.41
C ILE A 63 0.17 -4.83 -7.89
N LEU A 64 1.41 -4.75 -7.39
CA LEU A 64 1.69 -4.82 -5.95
C LEU A 64 1.08 -3.65 -5.19
N ALA A 65 1.10 -2.44 -5.77
CA ALA A 65 0.45 -1.26 -5.21
C ALA A 65 -1.07 -1.47 -5.06
N VAL A 66 -1.73 -1.93 -6.12
CA VAL A 66 -3.17 -2.24 -6.09
C VAL A 66 -3.47 -3.37 -5.11
N ALA A 67 -2.68 -4.45 -5.12
CA ALA A 67 -2.85 -5.56 -4.20
C ALA A 67 -2.72 -5.11 -2.74
N GLY A 68 -1.71 -4.30 -2.41
CA GLY A 68 -1.54 -3.72 -1.09
C GLY A 68 -2.70 -2.83 -0.67
N THR A 69 -3.21 -1.98 -1.59
CA THR A 69 -4.39 -1.15 -1.35
C THR A 69 -5.62 -1.99 -1.02
N VAL A 70 -5.86 -3.02 -1.82
CA VAL A 70 -7.00 -3.94 -1.64
C VAL A 70 -6.89 -4.67 -0.30
N VAL A 71 -5.74 -5.24 0.01
CA VAL A 71 -5.52 -5.98 1.27
C VAL A 71 -5.70 -5.05 2.47
N GLY A 72 -5.11 -3.86 2.45
CA GLY A 72 -5.25 -2.88 3.54
C GLY A 72 -6.70 -2.46 3.75
N THR A 73 -7.45 -2.23 2.68
CA THR A 73 -8.88 -1.88 2.72
C THR A 73 -9.74 -3.06 3.21
N ILE A 74 -9.44 -4.29 2.77
CA ILE A 74 -10.13 -5.51 3.24
C ILE A 74 -9.87 -5.71 4.74
N ALA A 75 -8.62 -5.59 5.18
CA ALA A 75 -8.26 -5.74 6.59
C ALA A 75 -9.05 -4.75 7.47
N ALA A 76 -9.11 -3.47 7.07
CA ALA A 76 -9.90 -2.46 7.77
C ALA A 76 -11.40 -2.79 7.81
N SER A 77 -11.93 -3.31 6.72
CA SER A 77 -13.35 -3.71 6.63
C SER A 77 -13.67 -4.92 7.51
N LEU A 78 -12.79 -5.93 7.53
CA LEU A 78 -12.96 -7.13 8.37
C LEU A 78 -12.89 -6.80 9.86
N LEU A 79 -12.04 -5.84 10.23
CA LEU A 79 -11.90 -5.36 11.60
C LEU A 79 -12.99 -4.35 12.01
N ASN A 80 -13.94 -4.05 11.10
CA ASN A 80 -15.04 -3.11 11.30
C ASN A 80 -14.58 -1.70 11.72
N TYR A 81 -13.53 -1.18 11.08
CA TYR A 81 -13.09 0.18 11.27
C TYR A 81 -14.09 1.19 10.68
N ASP A 82 -13.87 2.47 10.94
CA ASP A 82 -14.77 3.52 10.49
C ASP A 82 -15.00 3.49 8.97
N LYS A 83 -16.27 3.53 8.56
CA LYS A 83 -16.66 3.39 7.15
C LYS A 83 -16.30 4.61 6.32
N GLU A 84 -16.31 5.81 6.93
CA GLU A 84 -15.95 7.04 6.22
C GLU A 84 -14.45 7.05 5.93
N ASP A 85 -13.63 6.60 6.88
CA ASP A 85 -12.19 6.43 6.70
C ASP A 85 -11.85 5.39 5.63
N ILE A 86 -12.56 4.26 5.61
CA ILE A 86 -12.42 3.24 4.58
C ILE A 86 -12.78 3.83 3.20
N ARG A 87 -13.90 4.54 3.09
CA ARG A 87 -14.34 5.19 1.85
C ARG A 87 -13.38 6.29 1.38
N ALA A 88 -12.74 6.98 2.32
CA ALA A 88 -11.71 7.96 2.02
C ALA A 88 -10.37 7.33 1.59
N GLY A 89 -10.21 5.99 1.66
CA GLY A 89 -8.98 5.28 1.29
C GLY A 89 -7.87 5.34 2.34
N LEU A 90 -8.16 5.78 3.58
CA LEU A 90 -7.15 6.03 4.61
C LEU A 90 -6.44 4.78 5.15
N TYR A 91 -7.00 3.61 4.95
CA TYR A 91 -6.34 2.34 5.28
C TYR A 91 -5.65 1.73 4.05
N GLY A 92 -6.21 1.97 2.86
CA GLY A 92 -5.64 1.48 1.61
C GLY A 92 -4.28 2.07 1.26
N PHE A 93 -4.05 3.38 1.56
CA PHE A 93 -2.83 4.05 1.11
C PHE A 93 -1.54 3.53 1.77
N ASN A 94 -1.58 3.17 3.05
CA ASN A 94 -0.44 2.52 3.70
C ASN A 94 -0.16 1.15 3.08
N GLY A 95 -1.22 0.40 2.71
CA GLY A 95 -1.10 -0.85 1.97
C GLY A 95 -0.50 -0.65 0.57
N THR A 96 -0.87 0.43 -0.13
CA THR A 96 -0.27 0.82 -1.42
C THR A 96 1.24 0.96 -1.30
N LEU A 97 1.70 1.71 -0.30
CA LEU A 97 3.12 1.95 -0.05
C LEU A 97 3.86 0.68 0.35
N VAL A 98 3.24 -0.20 1.17
CA VAL A 98 3.81 -1.52 1.50
C VAL A 98 3.98 -2.35 0.23
N GLY A 99 2.99 -2.37 -0.67
CA GLY A 99 3.05 -3.10 -1.93
C GLY A 99 4.20 -2.62 -2.82
N ILE A 100 4.34 -1.31 -2.98
CA ILE A 100 5.44 -0.71 -3.76
C ILE A 100 6.79 -1.02 -3.10
N ALA A 101 6.91 -0.85 -1.78
CA ALA A 101 8.17 -1.10 -1.07
C ALA A 101 8.64 -2.56 -1.23
N ILE A 102 7.72 -3.53 -1.15
CA ILE A 102 8.05 -4.93 -1.38
C ILE A 102 8.59 -5.15 -2.79
N GLY A 103 7.92 -4.58 -3.80
CA GLY A 103 8.40 -4.72 -5.18
C GLY A 103 9.72 -4.00 -5.48
N VAL A 104 10.09 -2.99 -4.68
CA VAL A 104 11.37 -2.26 -4.81
C VAL A 104 12.51 -2.95 -4.06
N PHE A 105 12.23 -3.50 -2.86
CA PHE A 105 13.28 -4.02 -1.98
C PHE A 105 13.40 -5.54 -1.99
N MET A 106 12.43 -6.27 -2.57
CA MET A 106 12.40 -7.72 -2.53
C MET A 106 12.18 -8.33 -3.91
N GLU A 107 12.75 -9.51 -4.14
CA GLU A 107 12.40 -10.32 -5.31
C GLU A 107 10.92 -10.73 -5.26
N ILE A 108 10.23 -10.62 -6.39
CA ILE A 108 8.81 -10.95 -6.48
C ILE A 108 8.67 -12.49 -6.57
N ASN A 109 8.30 -13.09 -5.44
CA ASN A 109 8.04 -14.51 -5.31
C ASN A 109 6.86 -14.75 -4.34
N ILE A 110 6.50 -16.01 -4.10
CA ILE A 110 5.36 -16.34 -3.24
C ILE A 110 5.55 -15.83 -1.79
N ILE A 111 6.79 -15.76 -1.32
CA ILE A 111 7.11 -15.29 0.03
C ILE A 111 6.90 -13.77 0.12
N SER A 112 7.38 -13.02 -0.87
CA SER A 112 7.20 -11.56 -0.91
C SER A 112 5.72 -11.18 -1.06
N VAL A 113 4.93 -11.95 -1.80
CA VAL A 113 3.47 -11.76 -1.88
C VAL A 113 2.80 -12.06 -0.53
N ALA A 114 3.21 -13.10 0.19
CA ALA A 114 2.72 -13.37 1.54
C ALA A 114 3.08 -12.24 2.51
N LEU A 115 4.32 -11.73 2.43
CA LEU A 115 4.77 -10.57 3.23
C LEU A 115 3.99 -9.30 2.88
N LEU A 116 3.60 -9.10 1.61
CA LEU A 116 2.72 -8.00 1.21
C LEU A 116 1.37 -8.10 1.93
N VAL A 117 0.74 -9.27 1.91
CA VAL A 117 -0.57 -9.46 2.55
C VAL A 117 -0.48 -9.19 4.06
N ILE A 118 0.52 -9.77 4.71
CA ILE A 118 0.74 -9.58 6.15
C ILE A 118 1.06 -8.12 6.45
N GLY A 119 1.99 -7.52 5.71
CA GLY A 119 2.43 -6.14 5.92
C GLY A 119 1.32 -5.12 5.67
N ALA A 120 0.55 -5.26 4.59
CA ALA A 120 -0.56 -4.37 4.31
C ALA A 120 -1.68 -4.47 5.37
N ALA A 121 -1.96 -5.67 5.87
CA ALA A 121 -2.93 -5.87 6.95
C ALA A 121 -2.44 -5.25 8.27
N ILE A 122 -1.17 -5.48 8.65
CA ILE A 122 -0.57 -4.89 9.85
C ILE A 122 -0.51 -3.37 9.73
N SER A 123 -0.16 -2.81 8.56
CA SER A 123 -0.12 -1.35 8.37
C SER A 123 -1.48 -0.70 8.57
N SER A 124 -2.57 -1.36 8.16
CA SER A 124 -3.94 -0.90 8.43
C SER A 124 -4.29 -0.94 9.91
N TRP A 125 -3.85 -1.98 10.63
CA TRP A 125 -4.05 -2.07 12.07
C TRP A 125 -3.25 -0.98 12.81
N VAL A 126 -1.99 -0.76 12.47
CA VAL A 126 -1.17 0.31 13.05
C VAL A 126 -1.77 1.68 12.75
N ALA A 127 -2.25 1.91 11.52
CA ALA A 127 -2.94 3.15 11.14
C ALA A 127 -4.17 3.40 12.02
N HIS A 128 -4.96 2.35 12.30
CA HIS A 128 -6.10 2.45 13.21
C HIS A 128 -5.66 2.84 14.64
N CYS A 129 -4.57 2.26 15.15
CA CYS A 129 -4.03 2.61 16.46
C CYS A 129 -3.65 4.11 16.53
N PHE A 130 -2.96 4.64 15.52
CA PHE A 130 -2.64 6.06 15.44
C PHE A 130 -3.89 6.95 15.41
N ARG A 131 -4.89 6.59 14.61
CA ARG A 131 -6.15 7.35 14.52
C ARG A 131 -6.92 7.37 15.85
N ARG A 132 -6.91 6.28 16.58
CA ARG A 132 -7.62 6.16 17.86
C ARG A 132 -6.99 7.02 18.96
N GLN A 133 -5.68 7.26 18.90
CA GLN A 133 -4.97 8.03 19.92
C GLN A 133 -5.15 9.54 19.79
N SER A 134 -5.62 10.05 18.65
CA SER A 134 -5.91 11.46 18.33
C SER A 134 -4.79 12.49 18.59
N LEU A 135 -3.67 12.09 19.18
CA LEU A 135 -2.55 12.98 19.54
C LEU A 135 -1.65 13.33 18.35
N LEU A 136 -1.46 12.38 17.43
CA LEU A 136 -0.60 12.55 16.27
C LEU A 136 -1.26 11.93 15.04
N PRO A 137 -1.37 12.67 13.93
CA PRO A 137 -1.80 12.10 12.67
C PRO A 137 -0.75 11.08 12.19
N GLY A 138 -1.17 9.83 11.99
CA GLY A 138 -0.25 8.72 11.65
C GLY A 138 0.40 8.84 10.28
N PHE A 139 -0.25 9.55 9.32
CA PHE A 139 0.22 9.68 7.92
C PHE A 139 0.83 8.38 7.39
N THR A 140 2.09 8.43 6.94
CA THR A 140 2.85 7.29 6.42
C THR A 140 3.60 6.50 7.50
N ALA A 141 3.57 6.93 8.77
CA ALA A 141 4.27 6.22 9.85
C ALA A 141 3.89 4.72 9.95
N PRO A 142 2.61 4.31 9.81
CA PRO A 142 2.24 2.91 9.84
C PRO A 142 2.96 2.07 8.78
N PHE A 143 3.03 2.56 7.55
CA PHE A 143 3.77 1.93 6.46
C PHE A 143 5.27 1.82 6.79
N ILE A 144 5.91 2.92 7.23
CA ILE A 144 7.34 2.96 7.52
C ILE A 144 7.70 1.94 8.59
N LEU A 145 6.98 1.90 9.71
CA LEU A 145 7.21 0.98 10.81
C LEU A 145 7.10 -0.49 10.36
N VAL A 146 6.07 -0.78 9.57
CA VAL A 146 5.85 -2.15 9.08
C VAL A 146 6.92 -2.56 8.07
N VAL A 147 7.27 -1.69 7.11
CA VAL A 147 8.31 -2.01 6.13
C VAL A 147 9.66 -2.18 6.78
N TRP A 148 10.04 -1.34 7.76
CA TRP A 148 11.26 -1.54 8.52
C TRP A 148 11.27 -2.89 9.24
N LEU A 149 10.17 -3.24 9.90
CA LEU A 149 10.05 -4.54 10.56
C LEU A 149 10.24 -5.70 9.57
N LEU A 150 9.59 -5.62 8.39
CA LEU A 150 9.72 -6.64 7.35
C LEU A 150 11.14 -6.73 6.80
N LEU A 151 11.77 -5.59 6.48
CA LEU A 151 13.14 -5.57 5.95
C LEU A 151 14.14 -6.10 6.97
N ILE A 152 14.04 -5.70 8.24
CA ILE A 152 14.88 -6.20 9.31
C ILE A 152 14.68 -7.72 9.47
N THR A 153 13.43 -8.17 9.51
CA THR A 153 13.12 -9.61 9.63
C THR A 153 13.68 -10.39 8.45
N CYS A 154 13.52 -9.92 7.23
CA CYS A 154 14.06 -10.56 6.03
C CYS A 154 15.59 -10.54 6.03
N HIS A 155 16.23 -9.45 6.45
CA HIS A 155 17.69 -9.36 6.52
C HIS A 155 18.30 -10.44 7.42
N TYR A 156 17.68 -10.74 8.56
CA TYR A 156 18.19 -11.74 9.49
C TYR A 156 17.74 -13.17 9.18
N LEU A 157 16.51 -13.36 8.71
CA LEU A 157 15.94 -14.70 8.51
C LEU A 157 16.06 -15.21 7.07
N TYR A 158 15.98 -14.33 6.08
CA TYR A 158 15.98 -14.70 4.67
C TYR A 158 16.59 -13.60 3.78
N PRO A 159 17.91 -13.32 3.92
CA PRO A 159 18.54 -12.22 3.18
C PRO A 159 18.52 -12.40 1.66
N ALA A 160 18.40 -13.63 1.17
CA ALA A 160 18.35 -13.93 -0.26
C ALA A 160 17.13 -13.34 -0.99
N ILE A 161 16.09 -12.91 -0.26
CA ILE A 161 14.91 -12.27 -0.88
C ILE A 161 15.14 -10.78 -1.15
N LEU A 162 16.12 -10.16 -0.47
CA LEU A 162 16.37 -8.73 -0.60
C LEU A 162 17.17 -8.43 -1.86
N LEU A 163 16.66 -7.49 -2.64
CA LEU A 163 17.40 -6.95 -3.78
C LEU A 163 18.57 -6.10 -3.29
N PRO A 164 19.73 -6.11 -3.99
CA PRO A 164 20.83 -5.21 -3.68
C PRO A 164 20.33 -3.76 -3.82
N SER A 165 20.63 -2.91 -2.82
CA SER A 165 20.28 -1.50 -2.87
C SER A 165 20.91 -0.86 -4.10
N LEU A 166 20.10 -0.33 -5.00
CA LEU A 166 20.56 0.47 -6.12
C LEU A 166 21.06 1.81 -5.54
N SER A 167 22.37 1.92 -5.30
CA SER A 167 22.97 3.22 -5.09
C SER A 167 23.05 3.90 -6.46
N GLU A 168 22.05 4.69 -6.82
CA GLU A 168 22.17 5.59 -7.95
C GLU A 168 23.28 6.60 -7.66
N ASN A 169 24.32 6.60 -8.50
CA ASN A 169 25.34 7.64 -8.46
C ASN A 169 24.68 8.99 -8.80
N PRO A 170 24.83 10.02 -7.97
CA PRO A 170 24.21 11.33 -8.20
C PRO A 170 24.89 12.17 -9.28
N ASP A 171 25.68 11.59 -10.15
CA ASP A 171 26.64 12.31 -11.01
C ASP A 171 26.05 13.05 -12.21
N ASN A 172 24.72 13.17 -12.37
CA ASN A 172 24.16 13.92 -13.50
C ASN A 172 22.93 14.79 -13.14
N ALA A 173 22.97 15.50 -12.02
CA ALA A 173 21.93 16.47 -11.64
C ALA A 173 22.07 17.81 -12.43
N SER A 174 22.08 17.76 -13.76
CA SER A 174 22.26 18.97 -14.58
C SER A 174 20.97 19.63 -15.10
N HIS A 175 19.79 19.01 -14.87
CA HIS A 175 18.53 19.55 -15.36
C HIS A 175 17.47 19.65 -14.29
N PHE A 176 17.02 20.87 -13.99
CA PHE A 176 16.00 21.18 -12.99
C PHE A 176 14.73 20.31 -13.15
N PHE A 177 14.21 20.18 -14.37
CA PHE A 177 13.02 19.37 -14.63
C PHE A 177 13.23 17.87 -14.35
N GLN A 178 14.41 17.36 -14.62
CA GLN A 178 14.76 15.98 -14.34
C GLN A 178 14.80 15.73 -12.83
N SER A 179 15.49 16.60 -12.10
CA SER A 179 15.55 16.52 -10.63
C SER A 179 14.18 16.70 -9.98
N PHE A 180 13.34 17.58 -10.52
CA PHE A 180 11.99 17.82 -10.04
C PHE A 180 11.12 16.57 -10.23
N SER A 181 11.11 15.99 -11.44
CA SER A 181 10.35 14.79 -11.74
C SER A 181 10.81 13.59 -10.90
N LEU A 182 12.12 13.36 -10.78
CA LEU A 182 12.67 12.31 -9.94
C LEU A 182 12.29 12.49 -8.47
N ASN A 183 12.30 13.71 -7.94
CA ASN A 183 11.88 13.96 -6.56
C ASN A 183 10.40 13.62 -6.31
N ILE A 184 9.52 13.93 -7.26
CA ILE A 184 8.11 13.54 -7.17
C ILE A 184 7.98 12.02 -7.25
N GLY A 185 8.65 11.39 -8.19
CA GLY A 185 8.64 9.94 -8.36
C GLY A 185 9.16 9.20 -7.11
N GLN A 186 10.21 9.71 -6.47
CA GLN A 186 10.81 9.10 -5.28
C GLN A 186 9.87 9.01 -4.08
N VAL A 187 8.85 9.86 -3.99
CA VAL A 187 7.79 9.72 -2.96
C VAL A 187 7.12 8.34 -3.04
N MET A 188 7.11 7.74 -4.23
CA MET A 188 6.57 6.40 -4.49
C MET A 188 7.65 5.39 -4.86
N PHE A 189 8.90 5.64 -4.49
CA PHE A 189 10.06 4.82 -4.85
C PHE A 189 10.27 4.63 -6.36
N GLN A 190 9.90 5.65 -7.14
CA GLN A 190 10.03 5.63 -8.59
C GLN A 190 11.28 6.42 -9.01
N GLY A 191 12.30 5.73 -9.53
CA GLY A 191 13.55 6.34 -10.01
C GLY A 191 13.54 6.72 -11.48
N ASN A 192 12.37 6.86 -12.12
CA ASN A 192 12.25 7.14 -13.55
C ASN A 192 11.63 8.52 -13.80
N ILE A 193 12.24 9.31 -14.70
CA ILE A 193 11.80 10.66 -15.06
C ILE A 193 10.36 10.69 -15.57
N LEU A 194 9.92 9.64 -16.28
CA LEU A 194 8.58 9.58 -16.88
C LEU A 194 7.48 9.23 -15.88
N SER A 195 7.82 8.67 -14.72
CA SER A 195 6.86 8.29 -13.68
C SER A 195 6.71 9.33 -12.57
N GLY A 196 7.63 10.26 -12.42
CA GLY A 196 7.57 11.42 -11.54
C GLY A 196 7.15 12.65 -12.28
#